data_14c6424911190ab3aeaac3882498c3dc
#
_entry.id   14c6424911190ab3aeaac3882498c3dc
#
_cell.length_a   1.000
_cell.length_b   1.000
_cell.length_c   1.000
_cell.angle_alpha   90.00
_cell.angle_beta   90.00
_cell.angle_gamma   90.00
#
_symmetry.space_group_name_H-M   'P 1'
#
loop_
_entity.id
_entity.type
_entity.pdbx_description
1 polymer ?
#
loop_
_entity_poly.entity_id
_entity_poly.type
_entity_poly.pdbx_seq_one_letter_code
_entity_poly.pdbx_strand_id
1 'polypeptide(L)'
;DNAHLVSNLHANLGGLYRMNGQAELAKEHMEKGIFLLEQYQLLYTNDSIPQINNYAALLTELQEPERAMAALQKLAQLIKEYNSDTCLDYAQVQESMGNICLITANISQAKTHFKKAMKIYENVWADEPELIEEKYQEIQELYPQVGIALARGVLASKN
;
A
#
# COMPACT_ATOMS: atom_id res chain seq x y z
N ASP A 1 -15.67 17.24 13.15
CA ASP A 1 -15.11 17.82 11.95
C ASP A 1 -15.66 17.14 10.71
N ASN A 2 -16.39 17.90 9.87
CA ASN A 2 -17.12 17.34 8.72
C ASN A 2 -16.19 16.88 7.57
N ALA A 3 -14.95 17.35 7.52
CA ALA A 3 -14.02 17.04 6.44
C ALA A 3 -13.68 15.55 6.38
N HIS A 4 -13.42 14.90 7.52
CA HIS A 4 -13.23 13.46 7.59
C HIS A 4 -14.44 12.67 7.11
N LEU A 5 -15.64 13.07 7.58
CA LEU A 5 -16.87 12.39 7.19
C LEU A 5 -17.11 12.51 5.69
N VAL A 6 -16.94 13.69 5.11
CA VAL A 6 -17.13 13.93 3.67
C VAL A 6 -16.07 13.19 2.86
N SER A 7 -14.81 13.18 3.31
CA SER A 7 -13.75 12.39 2.68
C SER A 7 -14.08 10.89 2.66
N ASN A 8 -14.52 10.34 3.79
CA ASN A 8 -14.94 8.94 3.89
C ASN A 8 -16.13 8.61 2.98
N LEU A 9 -17.10 9.52 2.87
CA LEU A 9 -18.21 9.35 1.93
C LEU A 9 -17.73 9.29 0.48
N HIS A 10 -16.80 10.16 0.11
CA HIS A 10 -16.19 10.12 -1.23
C HIS A 10 -15.39 8.84 -1.46
N ALA A 11 -14.63 8.37 -0.49
CA ALA A 11 -13.90 7.10 -0.58
C ALA A 11 -14.85 5.91 -0.78
N ASN A 12 -15.95 5.86 -0.03
CA ASN A 12 -16.96 4.81 -0.14
C ASN A 12 -17.67 4.84 -1.51
N LEU A 13 -18.05 6.03 -1.98
CA LEU A 13 -18.61 6.19 -3.33
C LEU A 13 -17.62 5.75 -4.41
N GLY A 14 -16.36 6.13 -4.29
CA GLY A 14 -15.30 5.69 -5.18
C GLY A 14 -15.18 4.17 -5.22
N GLY A 15 -15.22 3.50 -4.07
CA GLY A 15 -15.22 2.05 -3.97
C GLY A 15 -16.42 1.41 -4.67
N LEU A 16 -17.62 1.94 -4.47
CA LEU A 16 -18.84 1.45 -5.13
C LEU A 16 -18.79 1.63 -6.66
N TYR A 17 -18.36 2.79 -7.14
CA TYR A 17 -18.19 3.02 -8.58
C TYR A 17 -17.16 2.08 -9.20
N ARG A 18 -16.04 1.83 -8.51
CA ARG A 18 -15.03 0.86 -8.96
C ARG A 18 -15.62 -0.55 -9.07
N MET A 19 -16.38 -1.00 -8.07
CA MET A 19 -17.04 -2.32 -8.09
C MET A 19 -18.05 -2.45 -9.24
N ASN A 20 -18.69 -1.35 -9.63
CA ASN A 20 -19.62 -1.30 -10.76
C ASN A 20 -18.94 -1.09 -12.12
N GLY A 21 -17.62 -1.12 -12.18
CA GLY A 21 -16.87 -0.92 -13.44
C GLY A 21 -16.81 0.52 -13.94
N GLN A 22 -17.21 1.50 -13.11
CA GLN A 22 -17.22 2.93 -13.45
C GLN A 22 -15.93 3.61 -12.93
N ALA A 23 -14.78 3.21 -13.49
CA ALA A 23 -13.46 3.55 -13.00
C ALA A 23 -13.17 5.07 -12.98
N GLU A 24 -13.62 5.82 -13.99
CA GLU A 24 -13.42 7.28 -14.03
C GLU A 24 -14.23 8.02 -12.94
N LEU A 25 -15.47 7.60 -12.68
CA LEU A 25 -16.25 8.15 -11.56
C LEU A 25 -15.66 7.78 -10.21
N ALA A 26 -15.14 6.55 -10.09
CA ALA A 26 -14.42 6.11 -8.91
C ALA A 26 -13.21 7.01 -8.64
N LYS A 27 -12.42 7.28 -9.68
CA LYS A 27 -11.25 8.17 -9.60
C LYS A 27 -11.64 9.58 -9.17
N GLU A 28 -12.66 10.17 -9.79
CA GLU A 28 -13.14 11.52 -9.45
C GLU A 28 -13.53 11.62 -7.96
N HIS A 29 -14.28 10.65 -7.44
CA HIS A 29 -14.67 10.66 -6.04
C HIS A 29 -13.47 10.43 -5.11
N MET A 30 -12.57 9.49 -5.40
CA MET A 30 -11.37 9.28 -4.59
C MET A 30 -10.49 10.52 -4.55
N GLU A 31 -10.30 11.21 -5.67
CA GLU A 31 -9.54 12.46 -5.73
C GLU A 31 -10.18 13.57 -4.89
N LYS A 32 -11.50 13.72 -4.92
CA LYS A 32 -12.22 14.66 -4.06
C LYS A 32 -12.01 14.37 -2.57
N GLY A 33 -12.07 13.10 -2.19
CA GLY A 33 -11.82 12.68 -0.81
C GLY A 33 -10.39 13.01 -0.34
N ILE A 34 -9.39 12.66 -1.15
CA ILE A 34 -7.98 12.93 -0.86
C ILE A 34 -7.71 14.44 -0.83
N PHE A 35 -8.27 15.21 -1.75
CA PHE A 35 -8.15 16.67 -1.76
C PHE A 35 -8.67 17.29 -0.46
N LEU A 36 -9.80 16.83 0.07
CA LEU A 36 -10.30 17.28 1.36
C LEU A 36 -9.34 16.97 2.50
N LEU A 37 -8.77 15.76 2.53
CA LEU A 37 -7.77 15.39 3.53
C LEU A 37 -6.52 16.30 3.45
N GLU A 38 -6.08 16.65 2.24
CA GLU A 38 -4.96 17.58 2.02
C GLU A 38 -5.28 18.98 2.55
N GLN A 39 -6.45 19.52 2.18
CA GLN A 39 -6.88 20.87 2.58
C GLN A 39 -6.94 21.04 4.10
N TYR A 40 -7.33 20.00 4.82
CA TYR A 40 -7.46 20.03 6.28
C TYR A 40 -6.28 19.39 7.02
N GLN A 41 -5.17 19.09 6.31
CA GLN A 41 -3.95 18.46 6.86
C GLN A 41 -4.22 17.13 7.55
N LEU A 42 -5.13 16.34 7.01
CA LEU A 42 -5.60 15.06 7.53
C LEU A 42 -5.06 13.85 6.75
N LEU A 43 -4.02 14.05 5.94
CA LEU A 43 -3.44 12.97 5.11
C LEU A 43 -2.81 11.83 5.89
N TYR A 44 -2.45 12.07 7.17
CA TYR A 44 -1.96 11.04 8.03
C TYR A 44 -2.96 10.77 9.16
N THR A 45 -3.89 9.89 8.88
CA THR A 45 -4.85 9.33 9.83
C THR A 45 -5.12 7.88 9.50
N ASN A 46 -5.65 7.13 10.44
CA ASN A 46 -6.03 5.73 10.20
C ASN A 46 -7.01 5.56 9.02
N ASP A 47 -7.81 6.59 8.73
CA ASP A 47 -8.77 6.56 7.62
C ASP A 47 -8.14 6.93 6.27
N SER A 48 -7.10 7.74 6.25
CA SER A 48 -6.46 8.22 5.02
C SER A 48 -5.60 7.17 4.36
N ILE A 49 -4.93 6.31 5.14
CA ILE A 49 -4.03 5.29 4.62
C ILE A 49 -4.76 4.32 3.69
N PRO A 50 -5.90 3.71 4.07
CA PRO A 50 -6.68 2.87 3.17
C PRO A 50 -7.21 3.62 1.94
N GLN A 51 -7.63 4.87 2.09
CA GLN A 51 -8.12 5.68 0.97
C GLN A 51 -7.04 5.89 -0.10
N ILE A 52 -5.83 6.25 0.31
CA ILE A 52 -4.70 6.48 -0.60
C ILE A 52 -4.25 5.17 -1.24
N ASN A 53 -4.20 4.07 -0.49
CA ASN A 53 -3.90 2.75 -1.04
C ASN A 53 -4.92 2.31 -2.11
N ASN A 54 -6.22 2.49 -1.84
CA ASN A 54 -7.28 2.17 -2.80
C ASN A 54 -7.21 3.06 -4.05
N TYR A 55 -6.88 4.34 -3.88
CA TYR A 55 -6.68 5.25 -5.00
C TYR A 55 -5.48 4.84 -5.86
N ALA A 56 -4.36 4.47 -5.25
CA ALA A 56 -3.19 3.98 -5.98
C ALA A 56 -3.49 2.69 -6.75
N ALA A 57 -4.27 1.77 -6.16
CA ALA A 57 -4.72 0.56 -6.85
C ALA A 57 -5.59 0.89 -8.07
N LEU A 58 -6.54 1.83 -7.93
CA LEU A 58 -7.37 2.28 -9.04
C LEU A 58 -6.55 2.95 -10.16
N LEU A 59 -5.59 3.81 -9.81
CA LEU A 59 -4.70 4.42 -10.79
C LEU A 59 -3.89 3.37 -11.58
N THR A 60 -3.48 2.30 -10.91
CA THR A 60 -2.78 1.20 -11.56
C THR A 60 -3.68 0.46 -12.54
N GLU A 61 -4.94 0.23 -12.20
CA GLU A 61 -5.95 -0.35 -13.10
C GLU A 61 -6.23 0.55 -14.32
N LEU A 62 -6.21 1.86 -14.11
CA LEU A 62 -6.37 2.88 -15.16
C LEU A 62 -5.10 3.12 -16.01
N GLN A 63 -4.06 2.30 -15.83
CA GLN A 63 -2.78 2.41 -16.52
C GLN A 63 -2.03 3.73 -16.23
N GLU A 64 -2.15 4.21 -15.00
CA GLU A 64 -1.45 5.40 -14.48
C GLU A 64 -0.47 5.03 -13.33
N PRO A 65 0.48 4.08 -13.53
CA PRO A 65 1.31 3.54 -12.46
C PRO A 65 2.27 4.58 -11.86
N GLU A 66 2.72 5.56 -12.64
CA GLU A 66 3.59 6.64 -12.14
C GLU A 66 2.86 7.52 -11.12
N ARG A 67 1.59 7.84 -11.38
CA ARG A 67 0.75 8.59 -10.43
C ARG A 67 0.45 7.76 -9.17
N ALA A 68 0.19 6.47 -9.35
CA ALA A 68 0.00 5.54 -8.24
C ALA A 68 1.25 5.47 -7.34
N MET A 69 2.42 5.32 -7.95
CA MET A 69 3.69 5.32 -7.22
C MET A 69 3.94 6.64 -6.48
N ALA A 70 3.70 7.78 -7.12
CA ALA A 70 3.86 9.09 -6.50
C ALA A 70 2.95 9.27 -5.27
N ALA A 71 1.68 8.83 -5.34
CA ALA A 71 0.76 8.87 -4.22
C ALA A 71 1.25 8.02 -3.03
N LEU A 72 1.74 6.81 -3.30
CA LEU A 72 2.28 5.92 -2.26
C LEU A 72 3.60 6.44 -1.66
N GLN A 73 4.48 7.03 -2.46
CA GLN A 73 5.71 7.65 -1.98
C GLN A 73 5.42 8.81 -1.02
N LYS A 74 4.45 9.66 -1.36
CA LYS A 74 4.00 10.74 -0.49
C LYS A 74 3.43 10.20 0.82
N LEU A 75 2.61 9.16 0.75
CA LEU A 75 2.06 8.49 1.93
C LEU A 75 3.16 7.86 2.81
N ALA A 76 4.11 7.16 2.20
CA ALA A 76 5.25 6.58 2.92
C ALA A 76 6.07 7.65 3.67
N GLN A 77 6.31 8.80 3.02
CA GLN A 77 7.01 9.91 3.65
C GLN A 77 6.24 10.45 4.86
N LEU A 78 4.93 10.64 4.75
CA LEU A 78 4.08 11.08 5.86
C LEU A 78 4.07 10.08 7.02
N ILE A 79 3.95 8.78 6.72
CA ILE A 79 4.02 7.74 7.75
C ILE A 79 5.35 7.79 8.49
N LYS A 80 6.46 7.96 7.77
CA LYS A 80 7.79 8.06 8.36
C LYS A 80 7.94 9.30 9.25
N GLU A 81 7.38 10.44 8.85
CA GLU A 81 7.45 11.70 9.61
C GLU A 81 6.61 11.66 10.89
N TYR A 82 5.41 11.11 10.82
CA TYR A 82 4.44 11.14 11.91
C TYR A 82 4.41 9.90 12.79
N ASN A 83 4.98 8.79 12.34
CA ASN A 83 5.05 7.56 13.10
C ASN A 83 6.47 6.96 13.01
N SER A 84 6.67 6.04 12.06
CA SER A 84 7.94 5.31 11.90
C SER A 84 7.98 4.60 10.55
N ASP A 85 9.18 4.43 10.01
CA ASP A 85 9.43 3.55 8.86
C ASP A 85 9.55 2.05 9.24
N THR A 86 9.19 1.72 10.49
CA THR A 86 9.16 0.35 11.01
C THR A 86 7.77 -0.10 11.47
N CYS A 87 6.71 0.68 11.20
CA CYS A 87 5.34 0.33 11.54
C CYS A 87 4.64 -0.49 10.42
N LEU A 88 3.55 -1.16 10.79
CA LEU A 88 2.77 -1.99 9.84
C LEU A 88 2.23 -1.19 8.66
N ASP A 89 1.78 0.04 8.88
CA ASP A 89 1.28 0.90 7.81
C ASP A 89 2.35 1.17 6.75
N TYR A 90 3.59 1.40 7.18
CA TYR A 90 4.73 1.58 6.28
C TYR A 90 5.03 0.28 5.50
N ALA A 91 4.94 -0.88 6.15
CA ALA A 91 5.11 -2.16 5.49
C ALA A 91 4.04 -2.40 4.40
N GLN A 92 2.77 -2.09 4.67
CA GLN A 92 1.69 -2.20 3.68
C GLN A 92 1.90 -1.29 2.47
N VAL A 93 2.37 -0.07 2.69
CA VAL A 93 2.70 0.86 1.60
C VAL A 93 3.87 0.32 0.77
N GLN A 94 4.88 -0.27 1.41
CA GLN A 94 5.98 -0.93 0.70
C GLN A 94 5.49 -2.12 -0.16
N GLU A 95 4.59 -2.95 0.34
CA GLU A 95 3.96 -4.01 -0.48
C GLU A 95 3.23 -3.43 -1.70
N SER A 96 2.45 -2.37 -1.51
CA SER A 96 1.73 -1.72 -2.61
C SER A 96 2.67 -1.16 -3.68
N MET A 97 3.79 -0.55 -3.28
CA MET A 97 4.83 -0.09 -4.20
C MET A 97 5.49 -1.27 -4.94
N GLY A 98 5.76 -2.35 -4.23
CA GLY A 98 6.29 -3.59 -4.81
C GLY A 98 5.37 -4.15 -5.89
N ASN A 99 4.07 -4.16 -5.64
CA ASN A 99 3.08 -4.59 -6.62
C ASN A 99 3.08 -3.71 -7.89
N ILE A 100 3.13 -2.39 -7.74
CA ILE A 100 3.25 -1.48 -8.89
C ILE A 100 4.52 -1.76 -9.68
N CYS A 101 5.64 -1.99 -9.01
CA CYS A 101 6.89 -2.35 -9.67
C CYS A 101 6.78 -3.66 -10.47
N LEU A 102 6.04 -4.67 -9.98
CA LEU A 102 5.79 -5.89 -10.74
C LEU A 102 4.96 -5.64 -11.99
N ILE A 103 3.91 -4.85 -11.87
CA ILE A 103 3.02 -4.49 -13.01
C ILE A 103 3.81 -3.72 -14.08
N THR A 104 4.75 -2.89 -13.68
CA THR A 104 5.65 -2.15 -14.60
C THR A 104 6.90 -2.95 -15.00
N ALA A 105 6.94 -4.24 -14.72
CA ALA A 105 8.05 -5.15 -15.03
C ALA A 105 9.38 -4.80 -14.37
N ASN A 106 9.37 -3.98 -13.31
CA ASN A 106 10.57 -3.64 -12.55
C ASN A 106 10.77 -4.60 -11.36
N ILE A 107 11.13 -5.85 -11.67
CA ILE A 107 11.24 -6.93 -10.67
C ILE A 107 12.31 -6.64 -9.61
N SER A 108 13.40 -5.98 -9.96
CA SER A 108 14.47 -5.64 -9.02
C SER A 108 13.98 -4.69 -7.91
N GLN A 109 13.26 -3.62 -8.29
CA GLN A 109 12.67 -2.69 -7.32
C GLN A 109 11.53 -3.34 -6.53
N ALA A 110 10.73 -4.18 -7.17
CA ALA A 110 9.68 -4.94 -6.49
C ALA A 110 10.26 -5.76 -5.33
N LYS A 111 11.32 -6.54 -5.59
CA LYS A 111 12.02 -7.31 -4.57
C LYS A 111 12.52 -6.44 -3.41
N THR A 112 13.04 -5.25 -3.69
CA THR A 112 13.50 -4.31 -2.67
C THR A 112 12.35 -3.87 -1.76
N HIS A 113 11.21 -3.51 -2.33
CA HIS A 113 10.02 -3.11 -1.57
C HIS A 113 9.46 -4.24 -0.72
N PHE A 114 9.30 -5.44 -1.29
CA PHE A 114 8.80 -6.60 -0.53
C PHE A 114 9.75 -7.01 0.60
N LYS A 115 11.08 -6.95 0.39
CA LYS A 115 12.05 -7.22 1.46
C LYS A 115 11.95 -6.21 2.60
N LYS A 116 11.74 -4.92 2.30
CA LYS A 116 11.51 -3.90 3.33
C LYS A 116 10.25 -4.20 4.13
N ALA A 117 9.15 -4.53 3.46
CA ALA A 117 7.90 -4.89 4.11
C ALA A 117 8.08 -6.11 5.01
N MET A 118 8.69 -7.19 4.51
CA MET A 118 8.91 -8.42 5.29
C MET A 118 9.78 -8.20 6.51
N LYS A 119 10.84 -7.40 6.40
CA LYS A 119 11.69 -7.06 7.55
C LYS A 119 10.89 -6.37 8.67
N ILE A 120 9.93 -5.52 8.31
CA ILE A 120 9.07 -4.86 9.27
C ILE A 120 8.13 -5.89 9.92
N TYR A 121 7.47 -6.73 9.14
CA TYR A 121 6.59 -7.79 9.67
C TYR A 121 7.34 -8.74 10.62
N GLU A 122 8.54 -9.16 10.25
CA GLU A 122 9.38 -10.00 11.11
C GLU A 122 9.72 -9.33 12.46
N ASN A 123 9.94 -8.02 12.47
CA ASN A 123 10.21 -7.28 13.68
C ASN A 123 8.95 -7.05 14.54
N VAL A 124 7.86 -6.64 13.90
CA VAL A 124 6.60 -6.32 14.61
C VAL A 124 5.94 -7.59 15.16
N TRP A 125 6.02 -8.70 14.43
CA TRP A 125 5.44 -9.99 14.83
C TRP A 125 6.49 -10.97 15.35
N ALA A 126 7.59 -10.48 15.95
CA ALA A 126 8.68 -11.35 16.41
C ALA A 126 8.22 -12.46 17.36
N ASP A 127 7.21 -12.19 18.17
CA ASP A 127 6.61 -13.14 19.10
C ASP A 127 5.44 -13.95 18.50
N GLU A 128 5.11 -13.72 17.22
CA GLU A 128 4.01 -14.34 16.50
C GLU A 128 4.49 -14.96 15.17
N PRO A 129 5.34 -16.01 15.22
CA PRO A 129 5.95 -16.57 14.01
C PRO A 129 4.94 -17.11 12.99
N GLU A 130 3.75 -17.47 13.44
CA GLU A 130 2.66 -17.92 12.57
C GLU A 130 2.18 -16.81 11.64
N LEU A 131 2.06 -15.57 12.12
CA LEU A 131 1.69 -14.42 11.29
C LEU A 131 2.76 -14.11 10.23
N ILE A 132 4.02 -14.27 10.59
CA ILE A 132 5.14 -14.09 9.66
C ILE A 132 5.06 -15.13 8.54
N GLU A 133 4.83 -16.40 8.89
CA GLU A 133 4.72 -17.49 7.92
C GLU A 133 3.51 -17.29 7.00
N GLU A 134 2.35 -16.92 7.54
CA GLU A 134 1.15 -16.61 6.77
C GLU A 134 1.41 -15.47 5.76
N LYS A 135 2.11 -14.42 6.18
CA LYS A 135 2.47 -13.30 5.31
C LYS A 135 3.44 -13.71 4.20
N TYR A 136 4.40 -14.57 4.49
CA TYR A 136 5.29 -15.14 3.47
C TYR A 136 4.51 -15.94 2.43
N GLN A 137 3.61 -16.80 2.88
CA GLN A 137 2.76 -17.60 1.98
C GLN A 137 1.88 -16.69 1.12
N GLU A 138 1.24 -15.68 1.70
CA GLU A 138 0.44 -14.70 0.98
C GLU A 138 1.26 -14.03 -0.15
N ILE A 139 2.47 -13.54 0.17
CA ILE A 139 3.34 -12.89 -0.81
C ILE A 139 3.80 -13.87 -1.89
N GLN A 140 4.10 -15.11 -1.55
CA GLN A 140 4.48 -16.15 -2.52
C GLN A 140 3.34 -16.49 -3.48
N GLU A 141 2.12 -16.56 -2.98
CA GLU A 141 0.94 -16.85 -3.79
C GLU A 141 0.56 -15.68 -4.71
N LEU A 142 0.56 -14.45 -4.18
CA LEU A 142 0.21 -13.25 -4.94
C LEU A 142 1.33 -12.81 -5.90
N TYR A 143 2.57 -13.02 -5.53
CA TYR A 143 3.74 -12.51 -6.25
C TYR A 143 4.82 -13.60 -6.42
N PRO A 144 4.54 -14.66 -7.19
CA PRO A 144 5.45 -15.80 -7.31
C PRO A 144 6.84 -15.43 -7.87
N GLN A 145 6.94 -14.34 -8.67
CA GLN A 145 8.23 -13.85 -9.19
C GLN A 145 9.17 -13.36 -8.09
N VAL A 146 8.63 -12.95 -6.92
CA VAL A 146 9.38 -12.41 -5.77
C VAL A 146 9.61 -13.48 -4.71
N GLY A 147 8.67 -14.43 -4.54
CA GLY A 147 8.62 -15.39 -3.45
C GLY A 147 9.89 -16.23 -3.28
N ILE A 148 10.49 -16.72 -4.37
CA ILE A 148 11.71 -17.54 -4.33
C ILE A 148 12.88 -16.74 -3.73
N ALA A 149 13.01 -15.46 -4.04
CA ALA A 149 14.08 -14.62 -3.51
C ALA A 149 13.89 -14.29 -2.02
N LEU A 150 12.64 -14.15 -1.55
CA LEU A 150 12.31 -13.95 -0.13
C LEU A 150 12.61 -15.22 0.68
N ALA A 151 12.18 -16.40 0.22
CA ALA A 151 12.42 -17.66 0.88
C ALA A 151 13.92 -17.95 1.08
N ARG A 152 14.75 -17.65 0.09
CA ARG A 152 16.21 -17.78 0.21
C ARG A 152 16.81 -16.82 1.24
N GLY A 153 16.29 -15.61 1.35
CA GLY A 153 16.73 -14.61 2.33
C GLY A 153 16.46 -15.06 3.77
N VAL A 154 15.33 -15.69 4.03
CA VAL A 154 14.95 -16.22 5.36
C VAL A 154 15.81 -17.40 5.76
N LEU A 155 16.07 -18.33 4.83
CA LEU A 155 16.94 -19.49 5.08
C LEU A 155 18.39 -19.07 5.35
N ALA A 156 18.89 -18.03 4.71
CA ALA A 156 20.23 -17.48 4.93
C ALA A 156 20.41 -16.77 6.28
N SER A 157 19.33 -16.24 6.87
CA SER A 157 19.36 -15.56 8.18
C SER A 157 19.24 -16.54 9.36
N LYS A 158 18.92 -17.81 9.12
CA LYS A 158 18.81 -18.88 10.16
C LYS A 158 20.09 -19.73 10.28
N ASN A 159 21.10 -19.49 9.47
CA ASN A 159 22.42 -20.08 9.54
C ASN A 159 23.45 -19.01 9.97
#